data_15d84817c935f45d11b11e29650e4133
#
_entry.id   15d84817c935f45d11b11e29650e4133
#
_cell.length_a   1.000
_cell.length_b   1.000
_cell.length_c   1.000
_cell.angle_alpha   90.00
_cell.angle_beta   90.00
_cell.angle_gamma   90.00
#
_symmetry.space_group_name_H-M   'P 1'
#
loop_
_entity.id
_entity.type
_entity.pdbx_description
1 polymer ?
#
loop_
_entity_poly.entity_id
_entity_poly.type
_entity_poly.pdbx_seq_one_letter_code
_entity_poly.pdbx_strand_id
1 'polypeptide(L)'
;MSEASILVPLDGSEQALAALPVAKVLGETERAALRIVHVGERKPPDAELLERLRLAAPALDGSMVEVRTGKPAAEILLAAGEVKARLIVMCTHTAAKPGKVLGNTATNVLRHAPCPVVLVPPGHGLSAWHLHHVLVPHDGTPTTSAALRPAAELAERASAELLVAHVTDIGAAPAEAGSLTTPRYVDQPQHEWPAWTSEFVKRLACVCPLGHLHVRLVLARGNPAAEIVRLAKKQSTDLVVLVWRGKWEVPHAATLKAILGEAGCPIMVLRA
;
A
#
# COMPACT_ATOMS: atom_id res chain seq x y z
N MET A 1 -20.65 18.67 2.47
CA MET A 1 -19.26 18.17 2.59
C MET A 1 -19.18 16.98 1.66
N SER A 2 -18.19 16.92 0.74
CA SER A 2 -18.03 15.74 -0.13
C SER A 2 -17.68 14.55 0.76
N GLU A 3 -18.44 13.47 0.63
CA GLU A 3 -18.19 12.23 1.35
C GLU A 3 -16.85 11.64 0.90
N ALA A 4 -16.03 11.21 1.86
CA ALA A 4 -14.74 10.58 1.54
C ALA A 4 -14.97 9.33 0.69
N SER A 5 -14.14 9.10 -0.32
CA SER A 5 -14.35 7.99 -1.26
C SER A 5 -13.09 7.17 -1.46
N ILE A 6 -13.27 5.86 -1.60
CA ILE A 6 -12.25 4.91 -2.06
C ILE A 6 -12.62 4.46 -3.46
N LEU A 7 -11.71 4.63 -4.40
CA LEU A 7 -11.90 4.23 -5.79
C LEU A 7 -11.43 2.80 -6.02
N VAL A 8 -12.27 1.98 -6.64
CA VAL A 8 -11.98 0.57 -6.94
C VAL A 8 -12.15 0.31 -8.44
N PRO A 9 -11.08 0.35 -9.22
CA PRO A 9 -11.13 0.02 -10.63
C PRO A 9 -11.34 -1.48 -10.84
N LEU A 10 -12.39 -1.87 -11.60
CA LEU A 10 -12.67 -3.24 -11.96
C LEU A 10 -12.80 -3.37 -13.48
N ASP A 11 -12.12 -4.36 -14.06
CA ASP A 11 -12.17 -4.67 -15.50
C ASP A 11 -13.04 -5.89 -15.85
N GLY A 12 -13.65 -6.51 -14.84
CA GLY A 12 -14.47 -7.71 -14.98
C GLY A 12 -13.67 -9.01 -14.89
N SER A 13 -12.35 -8.96 -14.71
CA SER A 13 -11.57 -10.17 -14.45
C SER A 13 -11.76 -10.65 -13.00
N GLU A 14 -11.60 -11.94 -12.79
CA GLU A 14 -11.69 -12.55 -11.47
C GLU A 14 -10.59 -12.00 -10.54
N GLN A 15 -9.41 -11.76 -11.09
CA GLN A 15 -8.29 -11.19 -10.34
C GLN A 15 -8.58 -9.79 -9.81
N ALA A 16 -9.29 -8.96 -10.60
CA ALA A 16 -9.64 -7.61 -10.17
C ALA A 16 -10.57 -7.61 -8.94
N LEU A 17 -11.41 -8.63 -8.80
CA LEU A 17 -12.32 -8.77 -7.65
C LEU A 17 -11.59 -8.93 -6.31
N ALA A 18 -10.34 -9.40 -6.30
CA ALA A 18 -9.52 -9.50 -5.10
C ALA A 18 -9.33 -8.14 -4.39
N ALA A 19 -9.51 -7.02 -5.09
CA ALA A 19 -9.46 -5.69 -4.51
C ALA A 19 -10.68 -5.36 -3.61
N LEU A 20 -11.83 -6.00 -3.82
CA LEU A 20 -13.08 -5.64 -3.13
C LEU A 20 -13.06 -5.91 -1.61
N PRO A 21 -12.64 -7.09 -1.12
CA PRO A 21 -12.58 -7.33 0.32
C PRO A 21 -11.67 -6.33 1.03
N VAL A 22 -10.52 -6.01 0.42
CA VAL A 22 -9.57 -5.03 0.93
C VAL A 22 -10.18 -3.63 0.94
N ALA A 23 -10.82 -3.23 -0.17
CA ALA A 23 -11.47 -1.92 -0.28
C ALA A 23 -12.61 -1.75 0.72
N LYS A 24 -13.39 -2.79 0.99
CA LYS A 24 -14.49 -2.75 1.99
C LYS A 24 -13.95 -2.44 3.39
N VAL A 25 -12.97 -3.21 3.86
CA VAL A 25 -12.38 -2.99 5.19
C VAL A 25 -11.71 -1.62 5.29
N LEU A 26 -11.00 -1.21 4.24
CA LEU A 26 -10.41 0.15 4.22
C LEU A 26 -11.48 1.24 4.16
N GLY A 27 -12.61 1.01 3.47
CA GLY A 27 -13.75 1.91 3.44
C GLY A 27 -14.38 2.11 4.82
N GLU A 28 -14.63 1.02 5.53
CA GLU A 28 -15.13 1.03 6.91
C GLU A 28 -14.15 1.75 7.85
N THR A 29 -12.86 1.39 7.78
CA THR A 29 -11.79 2.00 8.59
C THR A 29 -11.66 3.50 8.34
N GLU A 30 -11.71 3.93 7.09
CA GLU A 30 -11.59 5.34 6.67
C GLU A 30 -12.90 6.12 6.72
N ARG A 31 -14.03 5.45 7.03
CA ARG A 31 -15.40 6.01 6.92
C ARG A 31 -15.63 6.66 5.56
N ALA A 32 -15.29 5.92 4.51
CA ALA A 32 -15.32 6.36 3.13
C ALA A 32 -16.20 5.44 2.28
N ALA A 33 -17.01 6.03 1.41
CA ALA A 33 -17.86 5.28 0.49
C ALA A 33 -17.02 4.61 -0.62
N LEU A 34 -17.42 3.42 -1.06
CA LEU A 34 -16.78 2.76 -2.18
C LEU A 34 -17.34 3.27 -3.50
N ARG A 35 -16.45 3.60 -4.42
CA ARG A 35 -16.76 3.93 -5.81
C ARG A 35 -16.07 2.94 -6.73
N ILE A 36 -16.86 2.09 -7.36
CA ILE A 36 -16.40 1.13 -8.35
C ILE A 36 -16.36 1.82 -9.70
N VAL A 37 -15.21 1.78 -10.37
CA VAL A 37 -15.04 2.35 -11.72
C VAL A 37 -14.72 1.24 -12.70
N HIS A 38 -15.57 1.12 -13.73
CA HIS A 38 -15.31 0.29 -14.89
C HIS A 38 -14.96 1.16 -16.08
N VAL A 39 -13.87 0.86 -16.76
CA VAL A 39 -13.48 1.55 -17.99
C VAL A 39 -13.57 0.56 -19.15
N GLY A 40 -14.45 0.85 -20.09
CA GLY A 40 -14.72 0.02 -21.26
C GLY A 40 -14.72 0.82 -22.56
N GLU A 41 -14.92 0.15 -23.69
CA GLU A 41 -15.05 0.79 -24.99
C GLU A 41 -16.41 1.46 -25.17
N ARG A 42 -17.43 0.93 -24.49
CA ARG A 42 -18.82 1.44 -24.49
C ARG A 42 -19.42 1.29 -23.09
N LYS A 43 -20.42 2.10 -22.80
CA LYS A 43 -21.24 1.95 -21.60
C LYS A 43 -22.25 0.82 -21.82
N PRO A 44 -22.15 -0.32 -21.12
CA PRO A 44 -23.15 -1.38 -21.20
C PRO A 44 -24.43 -0.98 -20.42
N PRO A 45 -25.58 -1.62 -20.68
CA PRO A 45 -26.75 -1.54 -19.79
C PRO A 45 -26.40 -2.01 -18.38
N ASP A 46 -27.10 -1.47 -17.37
CA ASP A 46 -26.75 -1.71 -15.95
C ASP A 46 -26.77 -3.20 -15.57
N ALA A 47 -27.75 -3.98 -16.11
CA ALA A 47 -27.81 -5.43 -15.86
C ALA A 47 -26.60 -6.18 -16.45
N GLU A 48 -26.21 -5.84 -17.70
CA GLU A 48 -25.01 -6.40 -18.37
C GLU A 48 -23.74 -6.00 -17.63
N LEU A 49 -23.71 -4.79 -17.05
CA LEU A 49 -22.56 -4.30 -16.29
C LEU A 49 -22.29 -5.14 -15.05
N LEU A 50 -23.32 -5.43 -14.26
CA LEU A 50 -23.18 -6.23 -13.04
C LEU A 50 -22.73 -7.65 -13.33
N GLU A 51 -23.29 -8.27 -14.37
CA GLU A 51 -22.88 -9.58 -14.84
C GLU A 51 -21.41 -9.56 -15.32
N ARG A 52 -21.05 -8.57 -16.14
CA ARG A 52 -19.68 -8.38 -16.65
C ARG A 52 -18.68 -8.17 -15.54
N LEU A 53 -19.03 -7.42 -14.50
CA LEU A 53 -18.19 -7.19 -13.33
C LEU A 53 -18.26 -8.33 -12.32
N ARG A 54 -19.10 -9.34 -12.57
CA ARG A 54 -19.33 -10.48 -11.65
C ARG A 54 -19.71 -10.04 -10.24
N LEU A 55 -20.44 -8.94 -10.14
CA LEU A 55 -20.88 -8.36 -8.88
C LEU A 55 -22.27 -8.85 -8.55
N ALA A 56 -22.43 -9.53 -7.41
CA ALA A 56 -23.72 -9.81 -6.84
C ALA A 56 -24.24 -8.57 -6.09
N ALA A 57 -25.58 -8.40 -6.04
CA ALA A 57 -26.20 -7.28 -5.34
C ALA A 57 -25.69 -7.03 -3.91
N PRO A 58 -25.42 -8.05 -3.06
CA PRO A 58 -24.85 -7.84 -1.74
C PRO A 58 -23.42 -7.29 -1.75
N ALA A 59 -22.67 -7.49 -2.86
CA ALA A 59 -21.30 -6.95 -2.97
C ALA A 59 -21.27 -5.44 -3.21
N LEU A 60 -22.40 -4.86 -3.59
CA LEU A 60 -22.58 -3.44 -3.94
C LEU A 60 -23.20 -2.61 -2.83
N ASP A 61 -23.52 -3.20 -1.67
CA ASP A 61 -24.22 -2.51 -0.60
C ASP A 61 -23.52 -1.18 -0.25
N GLY A 62 -24.20 -0.06 -0.53
CA GLY A 62 -23.66 1.30 -0.39
C GLY A 62 -22.59 1.73 -1.41
N SER A 63 -22.29 0.90 -2.42
CA SER A 63 -21.27 1.24 -3.44
C SER A 63 -21.90 1.89 -4.67
N MET A 64 -21.27 2.93 -5.21
CA MET A 64 -21.63 3.52 -6.50
C MET A 64 -20.80 2.87 -7.61
N VAL A 65 -21.45 2.47 -8.70
CA VAL A 65 -20.77 1.93 -9.90
C VAL A 65 -20.81 2.99 -10.99
N GLU A 66 -19.63 3.38 -11.45
CA GLU A 66 -19.45 4.35 -12.54
C GLU A 66 -18.80 3.67 -13.75
N VAL A 67 -19.34 3.93 -14.94
CA VAL A 67 -18.76 3.47 -16.20
C VAL A 67 -18.19 4.62 -16.97
N ARG A 68 -16.94 4.47 -17.39
CA ARG A 68 -16.20 5.42 -18.21
C ARG A 68 -15.76 4.79 -19.52
N THR A 69 -15.52 5.61 -20.52
CA THR A 69 -15.00 5.18 -21.83
C THR A 69 -13.68 5.88 -22.10
N GLY A 70 -12.66 5.12 -22.52
CA GLY A 70 -11.37 5.68 -22.81
C GLY A 70 -10.20 4.77 -22.42
N LYS A 71 -9.04 5.38 -22.18
CA LYS A 71 -7.84 4.66 -21.73
C LYS A 71 -7.95 4.37 -20.22
N PRO A 72 -7.91 3.10 -19.79
CA PRO A 72 -8.19 2.74 -18.40
C PRO A 72 -7.44 3.56 -17.35
N ALA A 73 -6.12 3.68 -17.47
CA ALA A 73 -5.35 4.43 -16.48
C ALA A 73 -5.72 5.92 -16.43
N ALA A 74 -5.97 6.55 -17.58
CA ALA A 74 -6.35 7.96 -17.64
C ALA A 74 -7.71 8.21 -16.98
N GLU A 75 -8.70 7.38 -17.30
CA GLU A 75 -10.06 7.49 -16.74
C GLU A 75 -10.10 7.22 -15.24
N ILE A 76 -9.31 6.24 -14.76
CA ILE A 76 -9.17 5.97 -13.32
C ILE A 76 -8.58 7.18 -12.59
N LEU A 77 -7.55 7.82 -13.16
CA LEU A 77 -6.92 8.99 -12.57
C LEU A 77 -7.85 10.20 -12.57
N LEU A 78 -8.60 10.42 -13.66
CA LEU A 78 -9.62 11.47 -13.74
C LEU A 78 -10.70 11.25 -12.67
N ALA A 79 -11.27 10.03 -12.59
CA ALA A 79 -12.26 9.69 -11.58
C ALA A 79 -11.74 9.94 -10.16
N ALA A 80 -10.49 9.52 -9.88
CA ALA A 80 -9.87 9.75 -8.56
C ALA A 80 -9.74 11.23 -8.21
N GLY A 81 -9.40 12.07 -9.19
CA GLY A 81 -9.32 13.52 -9.02
C GLY A 81 -10.68 14.19 -8.80
N GLU A 82 -11.69 13.83 -9.60
CA GLU A 82 -13.05 14.38 -9.51
C GLU A 82 -13.70 14.12 -8.16
N VAL A 83 -13.58 12.90 -7.64
CA VAL A 83 -14.16 12.52 -6.34
C VAL A 83 -13.24 12.84 -5.16
N LYS A 84 -12.05 13.36 -5.41
CA LYS A 84 -10.99 13.56 -4.40
C LYS A 84 -10.78 12.29 -3.58
N ALA A 85 -10.56 11.17 -4.29
CA ALA A 85 -10.42 9.87 -3.67
C ALA A 85 -9.33 9.88 -2.58
N ARG A 86 -9.62 9.28 -1.44
CA ARG A 86 -8.63 9.09 -0.36
C ARG A 86 -7.64 8.00 -0.71
N LEU A 87 -8.12 6.94 -1.37
CA LEU A 87 -7.34 5.79 -1.78
C LEU A 87 -7.84 5.29 -3.14
N ILE A 88 -6.93 4.68 -3.91
CA ILE A 88 -7.27 3.80 -5.02
C ILE A 88 -6.89 2.38 -4.59
N VAL A 89 -7.83 1.43 -4.63
CA VAL A 89 -7.57 0.03 -4.31
C VAL A 89 -7.73 -0.80 -5.58
N MET A 90 -6.66 -1.44 -6.06
CA MET A 90 -6.70 -2.17 -7.31
C MET A 90 -5.78 -3.39 -7.30
N CYS A 91 -6.09 -4.39 -8.13
CA CYS A 91 -5.21 -5.53 -8.31
C CYS A 91 -3.92 -5.14 -9.06
N THR A 92 -2.79 -5.78 -8.73
CA THR A 92 -1.50 -5.54 -9.38
C THR A 92 -1.53 -5.85 -10.87
N HIS A 93 -2.25 -6.89 -11.28
CA HIS A 93 -2.47 -7.24 -12.69
C HIS A 93 -3.65 -8.20 -12.83
N THR A 94 -4.35 -8.09 -13.93
CA THR A 94 -5.56 -8.85 -14.24
C THR A 94 -5.30 -10.01 -15.20
N ALA A 95 -4.14 -10.02 -15.86
CA ALA A 95 -3.68 -11.14 -16.68
C ALA A 95 -2.25 -11.49 -16.27
N ALA A 96 -2.04 -12.75 -15.92
CA ALA A 96 -0.71 -13.26 -15.61
C ALA A 96 0.20 -13.17 -16.84
N LYS A 97 1.07 -12.16 -16.88
CA LYS A 97 2.17 -12.10 -17.83
C LYS A 97 3.44 -12.46 -17.09
N PRO A 98 4.13 -13.57 -17.45
CA PRO A 98 5.38 -13.93 -16.82
C PRO A 98 6.38 -12.76 -16.83
N GLY A 99 7.01 -12.51 -15.69
CA GLY A 99 8.05 -11.48 -15.56
C GLY A 99 7.59 -10.04 -15.32
N LYS A 100 6.28 -9.75 -15.28
CA LYS A 100 5.79 -8.42 -14.90
C LYS A 100 5.20 -8.44 -13.49
N VAL A 101 5.73 -7.59 -12.62
CA VAL A 101 5.24 -7.39 -11.24
C VAL A 101 3.95 -6.56 -11.23
N LEU A 102 3.79 -5.62 -12.16
CA LEU A 102 2.61 -4.77 -12.32
C LEU A 102 2.11 -4.76 -13.77
N GLY A 103 0.78 -4.76 -13.93
CA GLY A 103 0.15 -4.47 -15.20
C GLY A 103 0.36 -3.03 -15.67
N ASN A 104 0.18 -2.77 -16.95
CA ASN A 104 0.38 -1.42 -17.51
C ASN A 104 -0.54 -0.38 -16.87
N THR A 105 -1.81 -0.72 -16.63
CA THR A 105 -2.78 0.17 -15.98
C THR A 105 -2.33 0.49 -14.55
N ALA A 106 -2.00 -0.53 -13.74
CA ALA A 106 -1.54 -0.36 -12.37
C ALA A 106 -0.25 0.48 -12.31
N THR A 107 0.70 0.24 -13.22
CA THR A 107 1.93 1.03 -13.32
C THR A 107 1.64 2.51 -13.60
N ASN A 108 0.74 2.81 -14.55
CA ASN A 108 0.40 4.19 -14.88
C ASN A 108 -0.40 4.88 -13.78
N VAL A 109 -1.34 4.17 -13.16
CA VAL A 109 -2.08 4.70 -12.01
C VAL A 109 -1.12 5.01 -10.88
N LEU A 110 -0.25 4.08 -10.49
CA LEU A 110 0.72 4.28 -9.43
C LEU A 110 1.64 5.50 -9.67
N ARG A 111 2.03 5.75 -10.93
CA ARG A 111 2.86 6.90 -11.29
C ARG A 111 2.18 8.25 -11.12
N HIS A 112 0.88 8.32 -11.35
CA HIS A 112 0.17 9.59 -11.53
C HIS A 112 -0.98 9.80 -10.54
N ALA A 113 -1.22 8.83 -9.65
CA ALA A 113 -2.32 8.91 -8.68
C ALA A 113 -2.20 10.15 -7.79
N PRO A 114 -3.32 10.88 -7.57
CA PRO A 114 -3.37 12.03 -6.68
C PRO A 114 -3.45 11.63 -5.19
N CYS A 115 -3.61 10.35 -4.91
CA CYS A 115 -3.76 9.77 -3.57
C CYS A 115 -2.99 8.45 -3.46
N PRO A 116 -2.81 7.89 -2.25
CA PRO A 116 -2.19 6.59 -2.08
C PRO A 116 -2.89 5.48 -2.87
N VAL A 117 -2.11 4.52 -3.37
CA VAL A 117 -2.61 3.37 -4.14
C VAL A 117 -2.35 2.09 -3.36
N VAL A 118 -3.41 1.33 -3.10
CA VAL A 118 -3.32 -0.01 -2.51
C VAL A 118 -3.32 -1.03 -3.65
N LEU A 119 -2.24 -1.76 -3.76
CA LEU A 119 -2.03 -2.79 -4.76
C LEU A 119 -2.27 -4.15 -4.13
N VAL A 120 -3.27 -4.87 -4.62
CA VAL A 120 -3.67 -6.19 -4.12
C VAL A 120 -3.07 -7.25 -5.04
N PRO A 121 -2.28 -8.23 -4.52
CA PRO A 121 -1.72 -9.29 -5.34
C PRO A 121 -2.83 -10.20 -5.88
N PRO A 122 -2.66 -10.77 -7.09
CA PRO A 122 -3.58 -11.75 -7.63
C PRO A 122 -3.58 -12.99 -6.73
N GLY A 123 -4.75 -13.63 -6.57
CA GLY A 123 -4.88 -14.81 -5.72
C GLY A 123 -5.00 -14.51 -4.21
N HIS A 124 -5.10 -13.24 -3.83
CA HIS A 124 -5.40 -12.87 -2.43
C HIS A 124 -6.77 -13.38 -1.95
N GLY A 125 -7.59 -13.90 -2.87
CA GLY A 125 -8.88 -14.52 -2.61
C GLY A 125 -10.02 -13.51 -2.50
N LEU A 126 -11.24 -14.05 -2.57
CA LEU A 126 -12.47 -13.27 -2.33
C LEU A 126 -12.97 -13.44 -0.89
N SER A 127 -12.20 -14.12 -0.03
CA SER A 127 -12.50 -14.29 1.38
C SER A 127 -12.38 -12.98 2.15
N ALA A 128 -13.01 -12.93 3.32
CA ALA A 128 -12.92 -11.77 4.20
C ALA A 128 -11.45 -11.44 4.50
N TRP A 129 -11.09 -10.19 4.25
CA TRP A 129 -9.79 -9.65 4.62
C TRP A 129 -9.95 -8.80 5.89
N HIS A 130 -8.95 -8.83 6.75
CA HIS A 130 -8.94 -8.09 8.00
C HIS A 130 -7.65 -7.29 8.10
N LEU A 131 -7.67 -6.18 8.82
CA LEU A 131 -6.50 -5.34 9.05
C LEU A 131 -6.12 -5.36 10.53
N HIS A 132 -5.21 -6.27 10.88
CA HIS A 132 -4.69 -6.41 12.25
C HIS A 132 -3.22 -6.03 12.36
N HIS A 133 -2.43 -6.18 11.27
CA HIS A 133 -1.00 -5.95 11.28
C HIS A 133 -0.58 -5.09 10.08
N VAL A 134 -0.09 -3.88 10.38
CA VAL A 134 0.45 -2.96 9.39
C VAL A 134 1.97 -2.94 9.51
N LEU A 135 2.69 -3.18 8.42
CA LEU A 135 4.16 -3.13 8.36
C LEU A 135 4.62 -1.89 7.60
N VAL A 136 5.47 -1.09 8.23
CA VAL A 136 6.14 0.06 7.61
C VAL A 136 7.64 -0.18 7.59
N PRO A 137 8.23 -0.50 6.43
CA PRO A 137 9.67 -0.47 6.27
C PRO A 137 10.19 0.96 6.34
N HIS A 138 11.24 1.17 7.13
CA HIS A 138 11.82 2.48 7.38
C HIS A 138 13.35 2.38 7.38
N ASP A 139 14.01 3.15 6.53
CA ASP A 139 15.47 3.15 6.37
C ASP A 139 16.18 4.27 7.15
N GLY A 140 15.45 4.99 8.01
CA GLY A 140 15.96 6.14 8.76
C GLY A 140 15.92 7.46 7.99
N THR A 141 15.43 7.48 6.74
CA THR A 141 15.36 8.69 5.93
C THR A 141 14.09 9.51 6.16
N PRO A 142 14.14 10.85 5.96
CA PRO A 142 12.93 11.68 5.94
C PRO A 142 11.89 11.20 4.93
N THR A 143 12.31 10.70 3.77
CA THR A 143 11.40 10.18 2.74
C THR A 143 10.57 9.02 3.28
N THR A 144 11.20 7.99 3.87
CA THR A 144 10.45 6.84 4.42
C THR A 144 9.61 7.22 5.64
N SER A 145 10.00 8.27 6.37
CA SER A 145 9.20 8.82 7.48
C SER A 145 7.82 9.32 7.03
N ALA A 146 7.65 9.70 5.76
CA ALA A 146 6.35 10.12 5.23
C ALA A 146 5.28 9.02 5.27
N ALA A 147 5.68 7.73 5.36
CA ALA A 147 4.74 6.61 5.51
C ALA A 147 4.20 6.46 6.94
N LEU A 148 4.92 6.95 7.94
CA LEU A 148 4.62 6.64 9.34
C LEU A 148 3.28 7.19 9.80
N ARG A 149 3.01 8.48 9.57
CA ARG A 149 1.75 9.10 9.98
C ARG A 149 0.52 8.45 9.31
N PRO A 150 0.45 8.32 7.97
CA PRO A 150 -0.67 7.66 7.33
C PRO A 150 -0.87 6.21 7.79
N ALA A 151 0.21 5.46 7.99
CA ALA A 151 0.14 4.09 8.48
C ALA A 151 -0.34 4.00 9.93
N ALA A 152 0.13 4.90 10.79
CA ALA A 152 -0.28 4.95 12.19
C ALA A 152 -1.74 5.35 12.34
N GLU A 153 -2.20 6.38 11.62
CA GLU A 153 -3.60 6.79 11.62
C GLU A 153 -4.53 5.69 11.10
N LEU A 154 -4.10 4.94 10.08
CA LEU A 154 -4.86 3.80 9.57
C LEU A 154 -4.89 2.67 10.62
N ALA A 155 -3.74 2.31 11.20
CA ALA A 155 -3.64 1.26 12.20
C ALA A 155 -4.45 1.60 13.45
N GLU A 156 -4.44 2.86 13.92
CA GLU A 156 -5.23 3.33 15.06
C GLU A 156 -6.74 3.18 14.78
N ARG A 157 -7.22 3.62 13.61
CA ARG A 157 -8.63 3.49 13.21
C ARG A 157 -9.07 2.03 13.08
N ALA A 158 -8.17 1.16 12.63
CA ALA A 158 -8.43 -0.28 12.50
C ALA A 158 -8.23 -1.06 13.80
N SER A 159 -7.70 -0.44 14.86
CA SER A 159 -7.23 -1.13 16.07
C SER A 159 -6.17 -2.20 15.76
N ALA A 160 -5.32 -1.93 14.78
CA ALA A 160 -4.27 -2.81 14.29
C ALA A 160 -2.91 -2.53 14.97
N GLU A 161 -2.03 -3.53 15.02
CA GLU A 161 -0.63 -3.35 15.43
C GLU A 161 0.16 -2.66 14.29
N LEU A 162 1.00 -1.68 14.64
CA LEU A 162 1.94 -1.05 13.72
C LEU A 162 3.34 -1.63 13.95
N LEU A 163 3.86 -2.32 12.94
CA LEU A 163 5.22 -2.83 12.92
C LEU A 163 6.09 -1.91 12.08
N VAL A 164 7.08 -1.26 12.70
CA VAL A 164 8.10 -0.48 11.97
C VAL A 164 9.35 -1.34 11.84
N ALA A 165 9.74 -1.64 10.61
CA ALA A 165 10.89 -2.49 10.32
C ALA A 165 12.05 -1.66 9.77
N HIS A 166 13.16 -1.62 10.51
CA HIS A 166 14.42 -1.06 10.02
C HIS A 166 15.35 -2.17 9.58
N VAL A 167 15.73 -2.16 8.30
CA VAL A 167 16.66 -3.15 7.75
C VAL A 167 17.97 -2.47 7.41
N THR A 168 19.06 -2.96 8.00
CA THR A 168 20.40 -2.45 7.76
C THR A 168 21.10 -3.26 6.69
N ASP A 169 21.60 -2.61 5.64
CA ASP A 169 22.46 -3.19 4.62
C ASP A 169 23.91 -2.71 4.84
N ILE A 170 24.86 -3.65 4.85
CA ILE A 170 26.28 -3.36 5.00
C ILE A 170 26.84 -2.95 3.63
N GLY A 171 26.62 -1.75 3.22
CA GLY A 171 27.03 -1.26 1.89
C GLY A 171 26.03 -0.30 1.27
N ALA A 172 25.09 0.16 2.06
CA ALA A 172 24.05 1.08 1.61
C ALA A 172 24.65 2.41 1.09
N ALA A 173 23.99 2.92 0.05
CA ALA A 173 24.26 4.24 -0.53
C ALA A 173 24.26 5.36 0.55
N PRO A 174 24.90 6.51 0.27
CA PRO A 174 24.91 7.64 1.19
C PRO A 174 23.47 8.00 1.61
N ALA A 175 23.32 8.19 2.91
CA ALA A 175 22.03 8.54 3.49
C ALA A 175 21.58 9.92 3.00
N GLU A 176 20.29 10.08 2.78
CA GLU A 176 19.63 11.37 2.53
C GLU A 176 19.93 12.34 3.69
N ALA A 177 20.04 13.64 3.41
CA ALA A 177 20.24 14.65 4.45
C ALA A 177 19.14 14.56 5.53
N GLY A 178 19.53 14.55 6.80
CA GLY A 178 18.62 14.37 7.94
C GLY A 178 18.30 12.91 8.29
N SER A 179 18.91 11.95 7.60
CA SER A 179 18.77 10.53 7.93
C SER A 179 19.38 10.18 9.28
N LEU A 180 18.77 9.24 9.98
CA LEU A 180 19.37 8.58 11.12
C LEU A 180 20.28 7.46 10.61
N THR A 181 21.58 7.71 10.57
CA THR A 181 22.55 6.71 10.14
C THR A 181 22.61 5.55 11.11
N THR A 182 22.63 4.34 10.56
CA THR A 182 22.83 3.12 11.35
C THR A 182 24.19 3.14 12.04
N PRO A 183 24.30 2.60 13.26
CA PRO A 183 25.58 2.45 13.94
C PRO A 183 26.60 1.73 13.07
N ARG A 184 27.79 2.31 12.90
CA ARG A 184 28.84 1.75 12.02
C ARG A 184 29.54 0.54 12.62
N TYR A 185 29.52 0.42 13.94
CA TYR A 185 30.25 -0.61 14.68
C TYR A 185 29.31 -1.79 14.98
N VAL A 186 29.35 -2.75 14.10
CA VAL A 186 28.61 -4.01 14.24
C VAL A 186 29.13 -4.86 15.41
N ASP A 187 30.39 -4.60 15.81
CA ASP A 187 31.12 -5.42 16.80
C ASP A 187 30.83 -5.02 18.25
N GLN A 188 30.13 -3.91 18.51
CA GLN A 188 29.69 -3.50 19.84
C GLN A 188 28.19 -3.24 19.92
N PRO A 189 27.33 -4.24 19.63
CA PRO A 189 25.88 -4.05 19.59
C PRO A 189 25.29 -3.68 20.95
N GLN A 190 26.01 -3.89 22.03
CA GLN A 190 25.52 -3.72 23.41
C GLN A 190 25.36 -2.25 23.82
N HIS A 191 26.08 -1.33 23.20
CA HIS A 191 26.08 0.09 23.59
C HIS A 191 25.42 1.01 22.55
N GLU A 192 25.66 0.79 21.27
CA GLU A 192 25.18 1.68 20.20
C GLU A 192 23.73 1.41 19.79
N TRP A 193 23.31 0.15 19.74
CA TRP A 193 21.97 -0.21 19.33
C TRP A 193 20.86 0.30 20.28
N PRO A 194 21.00 0.22 21.62
CA PRO A 194 20.02 0.79 22.53
C PRO A 194 19.90 2.32 22.37
N ALA A 195 21.02 3.02 22.22
CA ALA A 195 21.02 4.47 22.01
C ALA A 195 20.38 4.84 20.67
N TRP A 196 20.73 4.12 19.60
CA TRP A 196 20.13 4.30 18.29
C TRP A 196 18.62 4.02 18.31
N THR A 197 18.20 2.93 18.94
CA THR A 197 16.77 2.57 19.08
C THR A 197 16.01 3.66 19.83
N SER A 198 16.58 4.19 20.93
CA SER A 198 15.98 5.27 21.69
C SER A 198 15.82 6.54 20.85
N GLU A 199 16.85 6.92 20.09
CA GLU A 199 16.79 8.08 19.20
C GLU A 199 15.80 7.86 18.06
N PHE A 200 15.77 6.67 17.48
CA PHE A 200 14.82 6.31 16.44
C PHE A 200 13.37 6.42 16.95
N VAL A 201 13.07 5.86 18.10
CA VAL A 201 11.74 5.96 18.74
C VAL A 201 11.35 7.41 19.02
N LYS A 202 12.29 8.24 19.52
CA LYS A 202 12.05 9.68 19.73
C LYS A 202 11.69 10.38 18.42
N ARG A 203 12.43 10.11 17.35
CA ARG A 203 12.11 10.68 16.01
C ARG A 203 10.78 10.20 15.48
N LEU A 204 10.44 8.91 15.65
CA LEU A 204 9.12 8.40 15.31
C LEU A 204 8.02 9.16 16.07
N ALA A 205 8.18 9.35 17.37
CA ALA A 205 7.20 10.07 18.20
C ALA A 205 7.05 11.54 17.80
N CYS A 206 8.11 12.18 17.28
CA CYS A 206 8.03 13.55 16.75
C CYS A 206 7.26 13.63 15.42
N VAL A 207 7.38 12.60 14.57
CA VAL A 207 6.73 12.56 13.25
C VAL A 207 5.29 12.09 13.37
N CYS A 208 5.02 11.18 14.28
CA CYS A 208 3.72 10.57 14.50
C CYS A 208 3.43 10.46 15.99
N PRO A 209 2.40 11.17 16.53
CA PRO A 209 1.92 10.93 17.89
C PRO A 209 1.40 9.49 17.95
N LEU A 210 2.12 8.64 18.68
CA LEU A 210 1.83 7.20 18.73
C LEU A 210 0.62 6.88 19.63
N GLY A 211 0.14 7.84 20.43
CA GLY A 211 -1.09 7.73 21.24
C GLY A 211 -1.23 6.39 21.99
N HIS A 212 -2.33 5.71 21.74
CA HIS A 212 -2.62 4.38 22.26
C HIS A 212 -2.28 3.25 21.28
N LEU A 213 -1.60 3.57 20.18
CA LEU A 213 -1.26 2.60 19.15
C LEU A 213 -0.18 1.63 19.64
N HIS A 214 -0.42 0.34 19.44
CA HIS A 214 0.60 -0.69 19.64
C HIS A 214 1.65 -0.60 18.53
N VAL A 215 2.82 -0.03 18.86
CA VAL A 215 3.93 0.09 17.92
C VAL A 215 5.05 -0.82 18.34
N ARG A 216 5.50 -1.65 17.40
CA ARG A 216 6.65 -2.53 17.59
C ARG A 216 7.74 -2.19 16.57
N LEU A 217 8.95 -1.94 17.07
CA LEU A 217 10.13 -1.75 16.23
C LEU A 217 10.86 -3.07 16.05
N VAL A 218 11.14 -3.42 14.80
CA VAL A 218 11.95 -4.59 14.44
C VAL A 218 13.20 -4.14 13.70
N LEU A 219 14.34 -4.60 14.20
CA LEU A 219 15.63 -4.41 13.57
C LEU A 219 16.03 -5.70 12.84
N ALA A 220 16.41 -5.61 11.58
CA ALA A 220 16.87 -6.72 10.77
C ALA A 220 18.14 -6.35 10.00
N ARG A 221 18.87 -7.35 9.55
CA ARG A 221 20.08 -7.19 8.73
C ARG A 221 19.94 -7.99 7.46
N GLY A 222 20.45 -7.45 6.36
CA GLY A 222 20.51 -8.13 5.07
C GLY A 222 19.92 -7.29 3.94
N ASN A 223 19.57 -7.97 2.86
CA ASN A 223 18.93 -7.30 1.73
C ASN A 223 17.55 -6.75 2.14
N PRO A 224 17.29 -5.45 2.03
CA PRO A 224 16.05 -4.85 2.50
C PRO A 224 14.79 -5.50 1.93
N ALA A 225 14.76 -5.78 0.63
CA ALA A 225 13.59 -6.40 0.00
C ALA A 225 13.29 -7.78 0.57
N ALA A 226 14.31 -8.64 0.65
CA ALA A 226 14.17 -10.00 1.16
C ALA A 226 13.74 -10.02 2.63
N GLU A 227 14.35 -9.15 3.46
CA GLU A 227 14.03 -9.07 4.88
C GLU A 227 12.62 -8.51 5.14
N ILE A 228 12.18 -7.51 4.38
CA ILE A 228 10.81 -6.98 4.47
C ILE A 228 9.81 -8.07 4.11
N VAL A 229 10.03 -8.80 3.01
CA VAL A 229 9.17 -9.92 2.61
C VAL A 229 9.14 -11.02 3.67
N ARG A 230 10.31 -11.38 4.21
CA ARG A 230 10.43 -12.36 5.29
C ARG A 230 9.67 -11.91 6.55
N LEU A 231 9.81 -10.65 6.93
CA LEU A 231 9.09 -10.06 8.07
C LEU A 231 7.59 -10.03 7.82
N ALA A 232 7.14 -9.62 6.64
CA ALA A 232 5.73 -9.60 6.29
C ALA A 232 5.09 -10.98 6.46
N LYS A 233 5.75 -12.04 5.97
CA LYS A 233 5.29 -13.42 6.13
C LYS A 233 5.34 -13.88 7.58
N LYS A 234 6.47 -13.64 8.29
CA LYS A 234 6.67 -14.08 9.68
C LYS A 234 5.67 -13.45 10.66
N GLN A 235 5.29 -12.20 10.40
CA GLN A 235 4.39 -11.44 11.28
C GLN A 235 2.93 -11.48 10.82
N SER A 236 2.61 -12.31 9.82
CA SER A 236 1.26 -12.37 9.23
C SER A 236 0.73 -10.98 8.89
N THR A 237 1.58 -10.16 8.23
CA THR A 237 1.25 -8.78 7.89
C THR A 237 0.08 -8.73 6.90
N ASP A 238 -0.91 -7.92 7.21
CA ASP A 238 -2.10 -7.73 6.36
C ASP A 238 -1.89 -6.60 5.34
N LEU A 239 -1.09 -5.59 5.70
CA LEU A 239 -0.80 -4.44 4.85
C LEU A 239 0.64 -3.97 5.02
N VAL A 240 1.37 -3.87 3.92
CA VAL A 240 2.67 -3.16 3.90
C VAL A 240 2.46 -1.75 3.40
N VAL A 241 3.02 -0.74 4.08
CA VAL A 241 2.93 0.67 3.67
C VAL A 241 4.31 1.17 3.27
N LEU A 242 4.44 1.62 2.03
CA LEU A 242 5.70 2.05 1.43
C LEU A 242 5.60 3.46 0.86
N VAL A 243 6.72 4.17 0.83
CA VAL A 243 6.86 5.42 0.07
C VAL A 243 7.61 5.16 -1.22
N TRP A 244 7.14 5.77 -2.31
CA TRP A 244 7.76 5.69 -3.61
C TRP A 244 7.99 7.08 -4.23
N ARG A 245 9.20 7.28 -4.79
CA ARG A 245 9.60 8.56 -5.40
C ARG A 245 9.19 8.71 -6.87
N GLY A 246 8.33 7.85 -7.38
CA GLY A 246 7.78 7.96 -8.75
C GLY A 246 8.71 7.51 -9.89
N LYS A 247 9.93 7.05 -9.61
CA LYS A 247 10.91 6.65 -10.62
C LYS A 247 11.20 5.14 -10.54
N TRP A 248 11.00 4.41 -11.66
CA TRP A 248 11.25 2.97 -11.74
C TRP A 248 12.71 2.58 -11.97
N GLU A 249 13.53 3.54 -12.40
CA GLU A 249 14.91 3.32 -12.81
C GLU A 249 15.94 3.47 -11.67
N VAL A 250 15.48 3.81 -10.48
CA VAL A 250 16.35 3.99 -9.30
C VAL A 250 16.41 2.72 -8.43
N PRO A 251 17.50 2.52 -7.66
CA PRO A 251 17.67 1.33 -6.81
C PRO A 251 16.50 1.05 -5.86
N HIS A 252 15.91 2.10 -5.27
CA HIS A 252 14.74 1.96 -4.38
C HIS A 252 13.50 1.36 -5.07
N ALA A 253 13.39 1.46 -6.41
CA ALA A 253 12.35 0.79 -7.15
C ALA A 253 12.57 -0.74 -7.22
N ALA A 254 13.80 -1.21 -7.09
CA ALA A 254 14.08 -2.65 -7.01
C ALA A 254 13.48 -3.25 -5.75
N THR A 255 13.63 -2.59 -4.61
CA THR A 255 13.00 -2.99 -3.33
C THR A 255 11.47 -3.02 -3.46
N LEU A 256 10.86 -1.95 -3.98
CA LEU A 256 9.42 -1.91 -4.21
C LEU A 256 8.95 -3.05 -5.13
N LYS A 257 9.64 -3.29 -6.25
CA LYS A 257 9.30 -4.36 -7.19
C LYS A 257 9.36 -5.75 -6.55
N ALA A 258 10.41 -6.01 -5.77
CA ALA A 258 10.56 -7.28 -5.07
C ALA A 258 9.45 -7.49 -4.03
N ILE A 259 9.15 -6.47 -3.23
CA ILE A 259 8.06 -6.54 -2.25
C ILE A 259 6.71 -6.77 -2.94
N LEU A 260 6.42 -6.04 -4.02
CA LEU A 260 5.19 -6.22 -4.82
C LEU A 260 5.06 -7.61 -5.42
N GLY A 261 6.18 -8.25 -5.77
CA GLY A 261 6.19 -9.60 -6.33
C GLY A 261 6.08 -10.73 -5.32
N GLU A 262 6.51 -10.51 -4.07
CA GLU A 262 6.79 -11.59 -3.13
C GLU A 262 6.09 -11.49 -1.77
N ALA A 263 5.57 -10.32 -1.38
CA ALA A 263 5.02 -10.12 -0.04
C ALA A 263 3.75 -10.95 0.22
N GLY A 264 2.93 -11.20 -0.81
CA GLY A 264 1.72 -12.00 -0.70
C GLY A 264 0.55 -11.30 0.02
N CYS A 265 0.72 -10.07 0.46
CA CYS A 265 -0.32 -9.24 1.09
C CYS A 265 -0.49 -7.92 0.32
N PRO A 266 -1.60 -7.19 0.52
CA PRO A 266 -1.81 -5.85 0.00
C PRO A 266 -0.68 -4.89 0.36
N ILE A 267 -0.36 -3.98 -0.58
CA ILE A 267 0.71 -2.99 -0.41
C ILE A 267 0.17 -1.60 -0.71
N MET A 268 0.15 -0.73 0.29
CA MET A 268 -0.17 0.67 0.13
C MET A 268 1.09 1.43 -0.26
N VAL A 269 1.04 2.13 -1.38
CA VAL A 269 2.14 2.96 -1.86
C VAL A 269 1.74 4.42 -1.79
N LEU A 270 2.51 5.17 -1.01
CA LEU A 270 2.42 6.62 -0.94
C LEU A 270 3.44 7.23 -1.89
N ARG A 271 3.07 8.31 -2.53
CA ARG A 271 3.99 9.07 -3.39
C ARG A 271 4.67 10.17 -2.56
N ALA A 272 6.02 10.20 -2.60
CA ALA A 272 6.82 11.27 -2.00
C ALA A 272 6.83 12.51 -2.88
#